data_dd31aff14a3e6be5b926c21beacd350c
#
_entry.id   dd31aff14a3e6be5b926c21beacd350c
#
_cell.length_a   1.000
_cell.length_b   1.000
_cell.length_c   1.000
_cell.angle_alpha   90.00
_cell.angle_beta   90.00
_cell.angle_gamma   90.00
#
_symmetry.space_group_name_H-M   'P 1'
#
loop_
_entity.id
_entity.type
_entity.pdbx_description
1 polymer ?
#
loop_
_entity_poly.entity_id
_entity_poly.type
_entity_poly.pdbx_seq_one_letter_code
_entity_poly.pdbx_strand_id
1 'polypeptide(L)'
;MVLHNSFLPNSALVITDTSIKNDIAMSISYIHSANRPLIKTVHHTLFVTSTEAELFTIRCGINQACSIENVSKIIIVTDSIHAAKKIFNSKSHPFQIHTSAILSELRKFFNSNDTNFIEFWECPSRIKWRFHHNVDKDSKSFMAIPIYPCKISWDFCKKSNSDNIIKQWKMTFQVSEGKGNYFLDLLDNDLNSIELSYIKGGLWLQMFGHSNLLCACTTRVISNHAPIGEYRLQFFPSLDFSCPCNNYPIETRRHILYECKRFNGYWNLRRDTLKHFVMFLIANLNAFTFNDN
;
A
#
# COMPACT_ATOMS: atom_id res chain seq x y z
N MET A 1 16.37 -18.04 18.62
CA MET A 1 16.03 -19.37 18.07
C MET A 1 17.26 -19.92 17.38
N VAL A 2 17.91 -20.90 17.98
CA VAL A 2 19.15 -21.48 17.48
C VAL A 2 18.77 -22.66 16.61
N LEU A 3 18.67 -22.46 15.30
CA LEU A 3 18.58 -23.56 14.33
C LEU A 3 20.00 -24.06 13.97
N HIS A 4 20.82 -24.28 14.99
CA HIS A 4 22.10 -24.92 14.82
C HIS A 4 21.94 -26.43 14.94
N ASN A 5 22.26 -27.13 13.87
CA ASN A 5 22.61 -28.56 13.79
C ASN A 5 21.51 -29.62 13.98
N SER A 6 20.22 -29.30 13.88
CA SER A 6 19.19 -30.34 13.91
C SER A 6 18.31 -30.37 12.63
N PHE A 7 18.94 -30.23 11.47
CA PHE A 7 18.22 -30.67 10.27
C PHE A 7 18.02 -32.17 10.39
N LEU A 8 16.80 -32.60 10.57
CA LEU A 8 16.46 -34.01 10.47
C LEU A 8 16.98 -34.49 9.09
N PRO A 9 17.56 -35.69 9.04
CA PRO A 9 18.23 -36.19 7.83
C PRO A 9 17.37 -36.14 6.57
N ASN A 10 16.05 -36.13 6.70
CA ASN A 10 15.09 -36.12 5.60
C ASN A 10 14.33 -34.77 5.48
N SER A 11 14.94 -33.65 5.84
CA SER A 11 14.31 -32.34 5.75
C SER A 11 15.00 -31.42 4.76
N ALA A 12 14.19 -30.56 4.11
CA ALA A 12 14.63 -29.43 3.30
C ALA A 12 14.12 -28.11 3.86
N LEU A 13 15.02 -27.17 4.07
CA LEU A 13 14.69 -25.79 4.45
C LEU A 13 14.77 -24.92 3.20
N VAL A 14 13.64 -24.35 2.80
CA VAL A 14 13.51 -23.44 1.65
C VAL A 14 13.36 -22.03 2.18
N ILE A 15 14.27 -21.16 1.83
CA ILE A 15 14.24 -19.74 2.22
C ILE A 15 14.03 -18.92 0.96
N THR A 16 13.02 -18.09 0.96
CA THR A 16 12.60 -17.31 -0.24
C THR A 16 12.59 -15.82 0.05
N ASP A 17 13.01 -15.05 -0.93
CA ASP A 17 12.90 -13.60 -0.94
C ASP A 17 12.83 -13.06 -2.36
N THR A 18 12.20 -11.89 -2.52
CA THR A 18 12.04 -11.24 -3.81
C THR A 18 12.25 -9.74 -3.71
N SER A 19 13.04 -9.19 -4.60
CA SER A 19 13.22 -7.75 -4.76
C SER A 19 12.73 -7.28 -6.13
N ILE A 20 12.07 -6.13 -6.18
CA ILE A 20 11.58 -5.54 -7.45
C ILE A 20 12.28 -4.21 -7.67
N LYS A 21 12.84 -4.05 -8.86
CA LYS A 21 13.46 -2.81 -9.31
C LYS A 21 13.18 -2.60 -10.80
N ASN A 22 12.66 -1.42 -11.19
CA ASN A 22 12.35 -1.09 -12.57
C ASN A 22 11.50 -2.15 -13.28
N ASP A 23 10.41 -2.59 -12.63
CA ASP A 23 9.48 -3.61 -13.11
C ASP A 23 10.10 -5.02 -13.32
N ILE A 24 11.32 -5.22 -12.86
CA ILE A 24 11.99 -6.52 -12.84
C ILE A 24 11.97 -7.06 -11.43
N ALA A 25 11.41 -8.24 -11.24
CA ALA A 25 11.49 -8.96 -9.99
C ALA A 25 12.64 -9.96 -10.05
N MET A 26 13.51 -9.90 -9.06
CA MET A 26 14.55 -10.90 -8.81
C MET A 26 14.10 -11.78 -7.66
N SER A 27 13.80 -13.02 -7.99
CA SER A 27 13.28 -14.05 -7.10
C SER A 27 14.39 -15.02 -6.75
N ILE A 28 14.67 -15.18 -5.47
CA ILE A 28 15.73 -16.08 -5.00
C ILE A 28 15.19 -17.09 -4.01
N SER A 29 15.55 -18.35 -4.21
CA SER A 29 15.33 -19.38 -3.22
C SER A 29 16.63 -20.09 -2.87
N TYR A 30 16.85 -20.29 -1.58
CA TYR A 30 17.92 -21.11 -1.04
C TYR A 30 17.32 -22.38 -0.45
N ILE A 31 17.89 -23.53 -0.80
CA ILE A 31 17.45 -24.80 -0.28
C ILE A 31 18.61 -25.46 0.44
N HIS A 32 18.44 -25.66 1.73
CA HIS A 32 19.35 -26.41 2.59
C HIS A 32 18.74 -27.77 2.89
N SER A 33 19.49 -28.82 2.62
CA SER A 33 19.15 -30.19 2.98
C SER A 33 20.35 -30.87 3.62
N ALA A 34 20.13 -31.84 4.51
CA ALA A 34 21.19 -32.59 5.14
C ALA A 34 22.04 -33.30 4.07
N ASN A 35 23.36 -33.24 4.22
CA ASN A 35 24.32 -33.92 3.38
C ASN A 35 24.33 -33.51 1.89
N ARG A 36 23.73 -32.37 1.55
CA ARG A 36 23.77 -31.84 0.18
C ARG A 36 24.31 -30.41 0.15
N PRO A 37 24.96 -30.01 -0.93
CA PRO A 37 25.34 -28.59 -1.10
C PRO A 37 24.14 -27.70 -1.12
N LEU A 38 24.31 -26.42 -0.72
CA LEU A 38 23.30 -25.39 -0.84
C LEU A 38 22.84 -25.24 -2.30
N ILE A 39 21.57 -25.40 -2.55
CA ILE A 39 20.97 -25.10 -3.84
C ILE A 39 20.49 -23.65 -3.84
N LYS A 40 21.06 -22.83 -4.70
CA LYS A 40 20.64 -21.46 -4.93
C LYS A 40 19.96 -21.36 -6.27
N THR A 41 18.73 -20.88 -6.28
CA THR A 41 17.98 -20.64 -7.52
C THR A 41 17.68 -19.16 -7.66
N VAL A 42 17.90 -18.63 -8.84
CA VAL A 42 17.67 -17.23 -9.17
C VAL A 42 16.80 -17.17 -10.42
N HIS A 43 15.71 -16.42 -10.33
CA HIS A 43 14.81 -16.19 -11.45
C HIS A 43 14.55 -14.70 -11.62
N HIS A 44 14.49 -14.24 -12.85
CA HIS A 44 14.01 -12.91 -13.19
C HIS A 44 12.65 -13.00 -13.85
N THR A 45 11.71 -12.20 -13.35
CA THR A 45 10.38 -12.04 -13.94
C THR A 45 10.11 -10.57 -14.20
N LEU A 46 9.44 -10.28 -15.31
CA LEU A 46 9.08 -8.92 -15.71
C LEU A 46 7.60 -8.67 -15.45
N PHE A 47 7.28 -7.43 -15.14
CA PHE A 47 5.90 -6.94 -15.08
C PHE A 47 5.00 -7.80 -14.18
N VAL A 48 5.48 -8.06 -12.97
CA VAL A 48 4.75 -8.77 -11.93
C VAL A 48 4.54 -7.88 -10.70
N THR A 49 3.50 -8.18 -9.92
CA THR A 49 3.31 -7.53 -8.63
C THR A 49 4.21 -8.17 -7.57
N SER A 50 4.48 -7.46 -6.46
CA SER A 50 5.29 -7.99 -5.36
C SER A 50 4.75 -9.34 -4.84
N THR A 51 3.45 -9.43 -4.58
CA THR A 51 2.83 -10.68 -4.10
C THR A 51 2.95 -11.82 -5.12
N GLU A 52 2.86 -11.51 -6.41
CA GLU A 52 3.02 -12.50 -7.46
C GLU A 52 4.44 -13.03 -7.55
N ALA A 53 5.43 -12.12 -7.46
CA ALA A 53 6.84 -12.49 -7.45
C ALA A 53 7.20 -13.36 -6.24
N GLU A 54 6.65 -13.05 -5.05
CA GLU A 54 6.81 -13.88 -3.85
C GLU A 54 6.21 -15.28 -4.04
N LEU A 55 4.98 -15.36 -4.55
CA LEU A 55 4.34 -16.66 -4.84
C LEU A 55 5.11 -17.47 -5.87
N PHE A 56 5.64 -16.81 -6.91
CA PHE A 56 6.49 -17.44 -7.90
C PHE A 56 7.75 -18.03 -7.25
N THR A 57 8.39 -17.26 -6.36
CA THR A 57 9.61 -17.70 -5.65
C THR A 57 9.33 -18.90 -4.75
N ILE A 58 8.23 -18.85 -3.98
CA ILE A 58 7.78 -19.98 -3.14
C ILE A 58 7.52 -21.22 -4.01
N ARG A 59 6.84 -21.04 -5.16
CA ARG A 59 6.59 -22.12 -6.11
C ARG A 59 7.89 -22.79 -6.59
N CYS A 60 8.87 -21.99 -7.01
CA CYS A 60 10.15 -22.51 -7.47
C CYS A 60 10.88 -23.27 -6.36
N GLY A 61 10.88 -22.74 -5.14
CA GLY A 61 11.48 -23.38 -3.98
C GLY A 61 10.82 -24.71 -3.62
N ILE A 62 9.46 -24.77 -3.62
CA ILE A 62 8.72 -26.01 -3.36
C ILE A 62 9.00 -27.06 -4.44
N ASN A 63 8.92 -26.68 -5.72
CA ASN A 63 9.18 -27.61 -6.81
C ASN A 63 10.56 -28.26 -6.70
N GLN A 64 11.56 -27.47 -6.39
CA GLN A 64 12.92 -27.99 -6.20
C GLN A 64 13.03 -28.88 -4.93
N ALA A 65 12.44 -28.44 -3.81
CA ALA A 65 12.50 -29.22 -2.58
C ALA A 65 11.78 -30.59 -2.76
N CYS A 66 10.64 -30.62 -3.44
CA CYS A 66 9.92 -31.85 -3.75
C CYS A 66 10.69 -32.80 -4.69
N SER A 67 11.64 -32.29 -5.48
CA SER A 67 12.48 -33.09 -6.39
C SER A 67 13.69 -33.71 -5.69
N ILE A 68 13.96 -33.35 -4.42
CA ILE A 68 15.07 -33.90 -3.65
C ILE A 68 14.69 -35.28 -3.11
N GLU A 69 15.45 -36.30 -3.47
CA GLU A 69 15.23 -37.66 -2.97
C GLU A 69 15.36 -37.74 -1.44
N ASN A 70 14.51 -38.54 -0.85
CA ASN A 70 14.46 -38.81 0.59
C ASN A 70 14.10 -37.61 1.48
N VAL A 71 13.55 -36.54 0.92
CA VAL A 71 12.96 -35.45 1.69
C VAL A 71 11.52 -35.80 2.04
N SER A 72 11.22 -35.88 3.33
CA SER A 72 9.89 -36.09 3.87
C SER A 72 9.33 -34.85 4.57
N LYS A 73 10.19 -33.91 4.96
CA LYS A 73 9.79 -32.66 5.61
C LYS A 73 10.31 -31.45 4.82
N ILE A 74 9.42 -30.54 4.44
CA ILE A 74 9.76 -29.28 3.81
C ILE A 74 9.37 -28.11 4.72
N ILE A 75 10.30 -27.22 5.01
CA ILE A 75 10.06 -26.01 5.79
C ILE A 75 10.29 -24.81 4.87
N ILE A 76 9.23 -24.03 4.63
CA ILE A 76 9.28 -22.81 3.81
C ILE A 76 9.41 -21.61 4.74
N VAL A 77 10.45 -20.82 4.55
CA VAL A 77 10.67 -19.57 5.29
C VAL A 77 10.55 -18.41 4.33
N THR A 78 9.63 -17.50 4.63
CA THR A 78 9.36 -16.29 3.84
C THR A 78 9.02 -15.12 4.76
N ASP A 79 9.29 -13.91 4.35
CA ASP A 79 8.81 -12.70 5.02
C ASP A 79 7.41 -12.27 4.52
N SER A 80 6.93 -12.87 3.43
CA SER A 80 5.64 -12.59 2.83
C SER A 80 4.55 -13.57 3.31
N ILE A 81 4.09 -13.40 4.56
CA ILE A 81 2.99 -14.21 5.11
C ILE A 81 1.70 -14.08 4.29
N HIS A 82 1.50 -12.93 3.62
CA HIS A 82 0.36 -12.73 2.74
C HIS A 82 0.42 -13.65 1.51
N ALA A 83 1.59 -13.83 0.91
CA ALA A 83 1.78 -14.78 -0.19
C ALA A 83 1.53 -16.22 0.30
N ALA A 84 2.11 -16.60 1.44
CA ALA A 84 1.91 -17.92 2.03
C ALA A 84 0.42 -18.22 2.32
N LYS A 85 -0.33 -17.29 2.91
CA LYS A 85 -1.77 -17.45 3.15
C LYS A 85 -2.60 -17.58 1.87
N LYS A 86 -2.17 -16.96 0.76
CA LYS A 86 -2.87 -17.09 -0.54
C LYS A 86 -2.82 -18.50 -1.11
N ILE A 87 -1.79 -19.29 -0.82
CA ILE A 87 -1.66 -20.66 -1.30
C ILE A 87 -2.85 -21.51 -0.88
N PHE A 88 -3.32 -21.33 0.35
CA PHE A 88 -4.42 -22.13 0.93
C PHE A 88 -5.79 -21.45 0.83
N ASN A 89 -5.88 -20.32 0.12
CA ASN A 89 -7.15 -19.65 -0.07
C ASN A 89 -7.94 -20.34 -1.19
N SER A 90 -9.05 -21.01 -0.85
CA SER A 90 -9.93 -21.68 -1.79
C SER A 90 -10.82 -20.75 -2.63
N LYS A 91 -10.95 -19.48 -2.23
CA LYS A 91 -11.72 -18.48 -2.98
C LYS A 91 -10.96 -18.04 -4.22
N SER A 92 -11.69 -17.65 -5.27
CA SER A 92 -11.08 -17.02 -6.45
C SER A 92 -10.31 -15.76 -6.02
N HIS A 93 -9.05 -15.66 -6.41
CA HIS A 93 -8.19 -14.57 -6.08
C HIS A 93 -7.16 -14.32 -7.20
N PRO A 94 -6.55 -13.13 -7.26
CA PRO A 94 -5.37 -12.88 -8.09
C PRO A 94 -4.26 -13.91 -7.79
N PHE A 95 -3.46 -14.24 -8.79
CA PHE A 95 -2.30 -15.15 -8.67
C PHE A 95 -2.66 -16.64 -8.57
N GLN A 96 -3.91 -17.03 -8.85
CA GLN A 96 -4.39 -18.41 -8.74
C GLN A 96 -3.57 -19.40 -9.58
N ILE A 97 -2.96 -18.94 -10.66
CA ILE A 97 -2.05 -19.74 -11.48
C ILE A 97 -0.86 -20.29 -10.67
N HIS A 98 -0.28 -19.45 -9.79
CA HIS A 98 0.84 -19.88 -8.95
C HIS A 98 0.36 -20.77 -7.80
N THR A 99 -0.70 -20.38 -7.11
CA THR A 99 -1.23 -21.15 -5.98
C THR A 99 -1.74 -22.52 -6.41
N SER A 100 -2.42 -22.62 -7.56
CA SER A 100 -2.85 -23.91 -8.12
C SER A 100 -1.67 -24.83 -8.49
N ALA A 101 -0.61 -24.25 -9.05
CA ALA A 101 0.60 -25.01 -9.37
C ALA A 101 1.30 -25.51 -8.08
N ILE A 102 1.41 -24.66 -7.05
CA ILE A 102 1.94 -25.07 -5.73
C ILE A 102 1.12 -26.21 -5.15
N LEU A 103 -0.20 -26.06 -5.10
CA LEU A 103 -1.09 -27.10 -4.55
C LEU A 103 -1.01 -28.41 -5.35
N SER A 104 -0.82 -28.34 -6.67
CA SER A 104 -0.61 -29.53 -7.49
C SER A 104 0.68 -30.26 -7.11
N GLU A 105 1.79 -29.55 -6.92
CA GLU A 105 3.05 -30.18 -6.50
C GLU A 105 2.97 -30.73 -5.07
N LEU A 106 2.33 -30.00 -4.16
CA LEU A 106 2.13 -30.48 -2.79
C LEU A 106 1.26 -31.73 -2.74
N ARG A 107 0.24 -31.85 -3.58
CA ARG A 107 -0.58 -33.07 -3.70
C ARG A 107 0.28 -34.27 -4.14
N LYS A 108 1.15 -34.11 -5.14
CA LYS A 108 2.09 -35.16 -5.56
C LYS A 108 3.01 -35.56 -4.41
N PHE A 109 3.56 -34.56 -3.71
CA PHE A 109 4.45 -34.79 -2.58
C PHE A 109 3.78 -35.56 -1.45
N PHE A 110 2.56 -35.19 -1.05
CA PHE A 110 1.81 -35.91 -0.01
C PHE A 110 1.36 -37.30 -0.45
N ASN A 111 0.98 -37.46 -1.73
CA ASN A 111 0.58 -38.77 -2.26
C ASN A 111 1.75 -39.74 -2.41
N SER A 112 2.98 -39.27 -2.44
CA SER A 112 4.17 -40.13 -2.56
C SER A 112 4.54 -40.84 -1.25
N ASN A 113 4.18 -40.26 -0.10
CA ASN A 113 4.40 -40.86 1.22
C ASN A 113 3.53 -40.16 2.28
N ASP A 114 2.81 -40.93 3.08
CA ASP A 114 1.88 -40.43 4.11
C ASP A 114 2.59 -39.69 5.26
N THR A 115 3.90 -39.89 5.41
CA THR A 115 4.72 -39.19 6.41
C THR A 115 5.23 -37.83 5.93
N ASN A 116 4.94 -37.48 4.68
CA ASN A 116 5.40 -36.20 4.13
C ASN A 116 4.68 -35.02 4.78
N PHE A 117 5.44 -33.99 5.08
CA PHE A 117 4.98 -32.85 5.86
C PHE A 117 5.56 -31.53 5.34
N ILE A 118 4.78 -30.45 5.40
CA ILE A 118 5.21 -29.10 5.04
C ILE A 118 4.85 -28.09 6.13
N GLU A 119 5.76 -27.20 6.43
CA GLU A 119 5.55 -26.06 7.33
C GLU A 119 5.85 -24.73 6.61
N PHE A 120 5.09 -23.68 6.95
CA PHE A 120 5.37 -22.31 6.55
C PHE A 120 5.75 -21.48 7.78
N TRP A 121 6.92 -20.90 7.77
CA TRP A 121 7.43 -20.06 8.82
C TRP A 121 7.57 -18.63 8.34
N GLU A 122 7.04 -17.69 9.10
CA GLU A 122 7.25 -16.27 8.86
C GLU A 122 8.60 -15.84 9.46
N CYS A 123 9.44 -15.23 8.63
CA CYS A 123 10.66 -14.57 9.08
C CYS A 123 10.53 -13.07 8.80
N PRO A 124 10.04 -12.26 9.76
CA PRO A 124 9.90 -10.82 9.55
C PRO A 124 11.24 -10.20 9.13
N SER A 125 11.22 -9.34 8.13
CA SER A 125 12.39 -8.68 7.54
C SER A 125 13.27 -7.94 8.57
N ARG A 126 12.71 -7.59 9.74
CA ARG A 126 13.43 -6.97 10.88
C ARG A 126 14.32 -7.93 11.66
N ILE A 127 14.07 -9.25 11.53
CA ILE A 127 14.87 -10.26 12.22
C ILE A 127 16.08 -10.55 11.34
N LYS A 128 17.26 -10.17 11.82
CA LYS A 128 18.55 -10.43 11.15
C LYS A 128 18.96 -11.91 11.28
N TRP A 129 18.10 -12.81 10.82
CA TRP A 129 18.47 -14.22 10.75
C TRP A 129 19.42 -14.43 9.57
N ARG A 130 20.62 -14.95 9.84
CA ARG A 130 21.73 -15.02 8.87
C ARG A 130 21.31 -15.60 7.51
N PHE A 131 20.51 -16.65 7.50
CA PHE A 131 20.12 -17.30 6.24
C PHE A 131 19.16 -16.42 5.42
N HIS A 132 18.15 -15.84 6.05
CA HIS A 132 17.24 -14.91 5.37
C HIS A 132 17.96 -13.64 4.93
N HIS A 133 18.87 -13.12 5.74
CA HIS A 133 19.66 -11.94 5.39
C HIS A 133 20.51 -12.14 4.12
N ASN A 134 21.07 -13.33 3.93
CA ASN A 134 21.84 -13.64 2.72
C ASN A 134 20.94 -13.67 1.49
N VAL A 135 19.72 -14.25 1.58
CA VAL A 135 18.77 -14.30 0.49
C VAL A 135 18.26 -12.87 0.15
N ASP A 136 17.93 -12.06 1.16
CA ASP A 136 17.53 -10.65 1.00
C ASP A 136 18.66 -9.81 0.36
N LYS A 137 19.90 -10.00 0.77
CA LYS A 137 21.06 -9.34 0.17
C LYS A 137 21.20 -9.71 -1.30
N ASP A 138 21.10 -10.99 -1.60
CA ASP A 138 21.26 -11.48 -2.96
C ASP A 138 20.08 -11.05 -3.86
N SER A 139 18.85 -11.03 -3.33
CA SER A 139 17.67 -10.55 -4.09
C SER A 139 17.79 -9.07 -4.49
N LYS A 140 18.54 -8.27 -3.73
CA LYS A 140 18.84 -6.86 -4.01
C LYS A 140 20.03 -6.64 -4.92
N SER A 141 20.85 -7.65 -5.18
CA SER A 141 22.11 -7.51 -5.93
C SER A 141 21.96 -7.41 -7.44
N PHE A 142 20.76 -7.48 -7.99
CA PHE A 142 20.41 -7.40 -9.41
C PHE A 142 21.60 -7.62 -10.36
N MET A 143 21.95 -8.87 -10.56
CA MET A 143 22.94 -9.20 -11.60
C MET A 143 22.32 -9.09 -12.98
N ALA A 144 23.10 -8.72 -13.98
CA ALA A 144 22.67 -8.72 -15.37
C ALA A 144 22.48 -10.16 -15.85
N ILE A 145 21.32 -10.72 -15.59
CA ILE A 145 20.91 -12.04 -16.12
C ILE A 145 20.01 -11.78 -17.33
N PRO A 146 20.11 -12.59 -18.39
CA PRO A 146 19.24 -12.47 -19.54
C PRO A 146 17.76 -12.49 -19.11
N ILE A 147 17.03 -11.46 -19.49
CA ILE A 147 15.59 -11.37 -19.21
C ILE A 147 14.91 -12.24 -20.26
N TYR A 148 14.37 -13.37 -19.84
CA TYR A 148 13.48 -14.13 -20.72
C TYR A 148 12.19 -13.35 -20.92
N PRO A 149 11.66 -13.30 -22.17
CA PRO A 149 10.39 -12.65 -22.44
C PRO A 149 9.30 -13.36 -21.62
N CYS A 150 8.86 -12.73 -20.57
CA CYS A 150 7.79 -13.21 -19.72
C CYS A 150 6.46 -12.63 -20.20
N LYS A 151 5.39 -13.41 -20.18
CA LYS A 151 4.05 -12.88 -20.41
C LYS A 151 3.73 -11.92 -19.26
N ILE A 152 3.31 -10.71 -19.63
CA ILE A 152 2.89 -9.71 -18.65
C ILE A 152 1.72 -10.28 -17.83
N SER A 153 1.83 -10.21 -16.53
CA SER A 153 0.79 -10.66 -15.62
C SER A 153 -0.46 -9.80 -15.74
N TRP A 154 -1.64 -10.42 -15.73
CA TRP A 154 -2.91 -9.69 -15.71
C TRP A 154 -3.02 -8.75 -14.50
N ASP A 155 -2.56 -9.18 -13.35
CA ASP A 155 -2.61 -8.40 -12.12
C ASP A 155 -1.68 -7.20 -12.18
N PHE A 156 -0.51 -7.34 -12.80
CA PHE A 156 0.38 -6.22 -13.09
C PHE A 156 -0.28 -5.22 -14.05
N CYS A 157 -0.87 -5.69 -15.15
CA CYS A 157 -1.59 -4.82 -16.09
C CYS A 157 -2.71 -4.05 -15.41
N LYS A 158 -3.50 -4.72 -14.58
CA LYS A 158 -4.61 -4.09 -13.83
C LYS A 158 -4.08 -3.02 -12.88
N LYS A 159 -3.04 -3.31 -12.13
CA LYS A 159 -2.41 -2.35 -11.22
C LYS A 159 -1.82 -1.16 -11.99
N SER A 160 -1.02 -1.43 -13.02
CA SER A 160 -0.37 -0.40 -13.83
C SER A 160 -1.39 0.51 -14.51
N ASN A 161 -2.47 -0.04 -15.06
CA ASN A 161 -3.55 0.75 -15.63
C ASN A 161 -4.26 1.61 -14.57
N SER A 162 -4.53 1.06 -13.39
CA SER A 162 -5.11 1.84 -12.29
C SER A 162 -4.20 2.99 -11.87
N ASP A 163 -2.91 2.74 -11.70
CA ASP A 163 -1.93 3.77 -11.33
C ASP A 163 -1.82 4.86 -12.43
N ASN A 164 -1.84 4.46 -13.71
CA ASN A 164 -1.83 5.39 -14.84
C ASN A 164 -3.10 6.24 -14.90
N ILE A 165 -4.29 5.65 -14.71
CA ILE A 165 -5.56 6.38 -14.68
C ILE A 165 -5.54 7.41 -13.55
N ILE A 166 -5.11 7.02 -12.34
CA ILE A 166 -5.00 7.93 -11.20
C ILE A 166 -4.02 9.07 -11.51
N LYS A 167 -2.88 8.75 -12.12
CA LYS A 167 -1.87 9.76 -12.51
C LYS A 167 -2.42 10.73 -13.55
N GLN A 168 -3.06 10.23 -14.60
CA GLN A 168 -3.69 11.07 -15.63
C GLN A 168 -4.80 11.94 -15.04
N TRP A 169 -5.64 11.36 -14.18
CA TRP A 169 -6.69 12.09 -13.50
C TRP A 169 -6.11 13.21 -12.60
N LYS A 170 -5.06 12.95 -11.83
CA LYS A 170 -4.37 13.98 -11.04
C LYS A 170 -3.85 15.12 -11.92
N MET A 171 -3.20 14.79 -13.03
CA MET A 171 -2.68 15.79 -13.97
C MET A 171 -3.80 16.64 -14.57
N THR A 172 -4.87 16.00 -15.03
CA THR A 172 -6.03 16.69 -15.58
C THR A 172 -6.70 17.57 -14.52
N PHE A 173 -6.85 17.05 -13.31
CA PHE A 173 -7.45 17.79 -12.20
C PHE A 173 -6.62 19.03 -11.80
N GLN A 174 -5.30 18.95 -11.82
CA GLN A 174 -4.41 20.08 -11.52
C GLN A 174 -4.43 21.19 -12.58
N VAL A 175 -4.68 20.82 -13.84
CA VAL A 175 -4.64 21.76 -14.99
C VAL A 175 -6.01 22.32 -15.33
N SER A 176 -7.11 21.62 -14.99
CA SER A 176 -8.45 22.04 -15.36
C SER A 176 -8.94 23.19 -14.48
N GLU A 177 -9.56 24.20 -15.10
CA GLU A 177 -10.29 25.28 -14.42
C GLU A 177 -11.65 24.80 -13.86
N GLY A 178 -11.79 23.50 -13.64
CA GLY A 178 -13.04 22.87 -13.19
C GLY A 178 -13.39 23.19 -11.74
N LYS A 179 -14.70 23.18 -11.45
CA LYS A 179 -15.25 23.50 -10.12
C LYS A 179 -14.69 22.67 -8.95
N GLY A 180 -14.02 21.56 -9.21
CA GLY A 180 -13.36 20.75 -8.18
C GLY A 180 -11.99 21.25 -7.75
N ASN A 181 -11.38 22.18 -8.47
CA ASN A 181 -10.03 22.64 -8.24
C ASN A 181 -9.88 23.56 -7.03
N TYR A 182 -10.96 24.12 -6.53
CA TYR A 182 -10.94 24.96 -5.31
C TYR A 182 -10.33 24.27 -4.10
N PHE A 183 -10.21 22.95 -4.13
CA PHE A 183 -9.52 22.21 -3.09
C PHE A 183 -7.99 22.39 -3.16
N LEU A 184 -7.44 22.60 -4.36
CA LEU A 184 -6.01 22.85 -4.54
C LEU A 184 -5.56 24.19 -3.95
N ASP A 185 -6.52 25.11 -3.73
CA ASP A 185 -6.27 26.39 -3.08
C ASP A 185 -6.08 26.27 -1.56
N LEU A 186 -6.45 25.11 -0.99
CA LEU A 186 -6.20 24.81 0.42
C LEU A 186 -4.76 24.32 0.57
N LEU A 187 -3.94 25.15 1.14
CA LEU A 187 -2.51 24.89 1.38
C LEU A 187 -2.29 24.56 2.85
N ASP A 188 -1.34 23.68 3.13
CA ASP A 188 -0.82 23.48 4.47
C ASP A 188 0.11 24.63 4.90
N ASN A 189 0.68 24.56 6.11
CA ASN A 189 1.61 25.59 6.63
C ASN A 189 2.88 25.72 5.80
N ASP A 190 3.27 24.67 5.04
CA ASP A 190 4.44 24.64 4.18
C ASP A 190 4.10 25.01 2.72
N LEU A 191 2.88 25.53 2.48
CA LEU A 191 2.35 25.91 1.17
C LEU A 191 2.12 24.75 0.19
N ASN A 192 2.06 23.50 0.70
CA ASN A 192 1.69 22.35 -0.12
C ASN A 192 0.17 22.16 -0.12
N SER A 193 -0.36 21.67 -1.22
CA SER A 193 -1.79 21.32 -1.29
C SER A 193 -2.12 20.17 -0.34
N ILE A 194 -3.22 20.32 0.40
CA ILE A 194 -3.73 19.24 1.25
C ILE A 194 -4.22 18.10 0.35
N GLU A 195 -3.57 16.94 0.42
CA GLU A 195 -4.00 15.75 -0.31
C GLU A 195 -5.23 15.12 0.35
N LEU A 196 -6.37 15.20 -0.31
CA LEU A 196 -7.53 14.42 0.11
C LEU A 196 -7.38 12.95 -0.28
N SER A 197 -7.68 12.09 0.66
CA SER A 197 -7.62 10.64 0.46
C SER A 197 -8.82 10.06 -0.31
N TYR A 198 -9.61 10.87 -1.02
CA TYR A 198 -10.71 10.37 -1.85
C TYR A 198 -10.26 9.39 -2.92
N ILE A 199 -9.00 9.48 -3.37
CA ILE A 199 -8.36 8.49 -4.25
C ILE A 199 -8.25 7.11 -3.58
N LYS A 200 -8.20 7.06 -2.26
CA LYS A 200 -8.10 5.83 -1.46
C LYS A 200 -9.46 5.30 -0.97
N GLY A 201 -10.55 5.70 -1.62
CA GLY A 201 -11.87 5.12 -1.35
C GLY A 201 -12.68 5.74 -0.22
N GLY A 202 -12.53 7.05 0.01
CA GLY A 202 -13.52 7.79 0.81
C GLY A 202 -13.50 7.53 2.32
N LEU A 203 -12.38 7.08 2.87
CA LEU A 203 -12.19 6.91 4.32
C LEU A 203 -12.53 8.17 5.13
N TRP A 204 -12.44 9.33 4.51
CA TRP A 204 -12.80 10.61 5.14
C TRP A 204 -14.29 10.70 5.52
N LEU A 205 -15.19 10.09 4.75
CA LEU A 205 -16.61 10.01 5.12
C LEU A 205 -16.84 9.20 6.40
N GLN A 206 -16.04 8.17 6.63
CA GLN A 206 -16.10 7.36 7.86
C GLN A 206 -15.65 8.15 9.08
N MET A 207 -14.77 9.15 8.91
CA MET A 207 -14.30 10.01 10.02
C MET A 207 -15.39 10.96 10.55
N PHE A 208 -16.42 11.22 9.76
CA PHE A 208 -17.54 12.09 10.17
C PHE A 208 -18.60 11.34 11.00
N GLY A 209 -18.49 10.03 11.12
CA GLY A 209 -19.57 9.21 11.65
C GLY A 209 -20.83 9.41 10.81
N HIS A 210 -21.96 9.61 11.44
CA HIS A 210 -23.21 9.91 10.76
C HIS A 210 -23.60 11.40 10.84
N SER A 211 -22.64 12.32 11.03
CA SER A 211 -22.91 13.74 11.15
C SER A 211 -23.10 14.39 9.78
N ASN A 212 -24.36 14.61 9.39
CA ASN A 212 -24.73 15.34 8.18
C ASN A 212 -24.15 16.76 8.16
N LEU A 213 -24.07 17.41 9.33
CA LEU A 213 -23.51 18.75 9.45
C LEU A 213 -22.04 18.79 9.11
N LEU A 214 -21.23 17.88 9.64
CA LEU A 214 -19.81 17.78 9.31
C LEU A 214 -19.57 17.46 7.84
N CYS A 215 -20.37 16.56 7.27
CA CYS A 215 -20.31 16.24 5.85
C CYS A 215 -20.63 17.47 5.01
N ALA A 216 -21.67 18.22 5.34
CA ALA A 216 -22.07 19.44 4.65
C ALA A 216 -20.98 20.53 4.76
N CYS A 217 -20.44 20.80 5.94
CA CYS A 217 -19.36 21.75 6.14
C CYS A 217 -18.12 21.40 5.31
N THR A 218 -17.70 20.12 5.36
CA THR A 218 -16.55 19.65 4.58
C THR A 218 -16.78 19.83 3.09
N THR A 219 -17.95 19.43 2.57
CA THR A 219 -18.27 19.58 1.16
C THR A 219 -18.26 21.05 0.74
N ARG A 220 -18.80 21.96 1.55
CA ARG A 220 -18.78 23.40 1.29
C ARG A 220 -17.36 23.96 1.23
N VAL A 221 -16.50 23.55 2.17
CA VAL A 221 -15.08 24.00 2.16
C VAL A 221 -14.37 23.51 0.91
N ILE A 222 -14.53 22.23 0.56
CA ILE A 222 -13.87 21.62 -0.60
C ILE A 222 -14.34 22.26 -1.90
N SER A 223 -15.65 22.51 -2.05
CA SER A 223 -16.23 23.04 -3.27
C SER A 223 -16.21 24.58 -3.36
N ASN A 224 -15.66 25.28 -2.37
CA ASN A 224 -15.71 26.73 -2.24
C ASN A 224 -17.14 27.30 -2.20
N HIS A 225 -18.06 26.59 -1.55
CA HIS A 225 -19.45 27.01 -1.36
C HIS A 225 -19.77 27.31 0.11
N ALA A 226 -18.72 27.48 0.94
CA ALA A 226 -18.92 27.91 2.32
C ALA A 226 -19.36 29.38 2.36
N PRO A 227 -20.29 29.78 3.26
CA PRO A 227 -20.84 31.15 3.32
C PRO A 227 -19.87 32.12 4.00
N ILE A 228 -18.66 32.18 3.50
CA ILE A 228 -17.55 33.02 3.99
C ILE A 228 -17.26 34.14 3.01
N GLY A 229 -16.36 35.06 3.38
CA GLY A 229 -16.03 36.24 2.57
C GLY A 229 -15.55 35.89 1.16
N GLU A 230 -14.75 34.81 1.00
CA GLU A 230 -14.27 34.31 -0.31
C GLU A 230 -15.45 33.96 -1.25
N TYR A 231 -16.48 33.28 -0.75
CA TYR A 231 -17.67 32.96 -1.50
C TYR A 231 -18.55 34.22 -1.76
N ARG A 232 -18.73 35.09 -0.73
CA ARG A 232 -19.49 36.33 -0.84
C ARG A 232 -18.88 37.26 -1.89
N LEU A 233 -17.57 37.45 -1.90
CA LEU A 233 -16.87 38.25 -2.88
C LEU A 233 -17.15 37.77 -4.32
N GLN A 234 -17.22 36.46 -4.54
CA GLN A 234 -17.43 35.89 -5.86
C GLN A 234 -18.90 35.99 -6.34
N PHE A 235 -19.84 35.74 -5.46
CA PHE A 235 -21.26 35.60 -5.85
C PHE A 235 -22.16 36.72 -5.37
N PHE A 236 -21.78 37.45 -4.32
CA PHE A 236 -22.56 38.50 -3.68
C PHE A 236 -21.64 39.68 -3.28
N PRO A 237 -21.04 40.38 -4.26
CA PRO A 237 -20.02 41.39 -3.96
C PRO A 237 -20.54 42.62 -3.21
N SER A 238 -21.87 42.77 -3.09
CA SER A 238 -22.51 43.85 -2.29
C SER A 238 -22.53 43.54 -0.79
N LEU A 239 -22.27 42.28 -0.38
CA LEU A 239 -22.23 41.90 1.01
C LEU A 239 -20.80 42.10 1.59
N ASP A 240 -20.73 42.24 2.90
CA ASP A 240 -19.45 42.28 3.58
C ASP A 240 -18.71 40.93 3.45
N PHE A 241 -17.52 40.97 2.94
CA PHE A 241 -16.63 39.80 2.76
C PHE A 241 -15.41 39.81 3.70
N SER A 242 -15.29 40.83 4.56
CA SER A 242 -14.21 40.91 5.54
C SER A 242 -14.30 39.82 6.59
N CYS A 243 -13.15 39.43 7.16
CA CYS A 243 -13.17 38.49 8.27
C CYS A 243 -13.57 39.21 9.57
N PRO A 244 -14.56 38.70 10.32
CA PRO A 244 -14.96 39.26 11.61
C PRO A 244 -13.84 39.30 12.68
N CYS A 245 -12.67 38.70 12.41
CA CYS A 245 -11.49 38.85 13.28
C CYS A 245 -10.77 40.20 13.12
N ASN A 246 -11.18 41.00 12.14
CA ASN A 246 -10.61 42.33 11.79
C ASN A 246 -9.13 42.34 11.37
N ASN A 247 -8.53 41.18 11.15
CA ASN A 247 -7.12 41.09 10.74
C ASN A 247 -6.95 40.81 9.24
N TYR A 248 -8.02 40.53 8.53
CA TYR A 248 -7.99 40.18 7.12
C TYR A 248 -9.11 40.84 6.34
N PRO A 249 -8.81 41.42 5.17
CA PRO A 249 -9.80 42.11 4.34
C PRO A 249 -10.80 41.15 3.69
N ILE A 250 -10.45 39.89 3.54
CA ILE A 250 -11.32 38.85 2.97
C ILE A 250 -11.26 37.61 3.86
N GLU A 251 -12.43 37.13 4.27
CA GLU A 251 -12.54 35.88 5.02
C GLU A 251 -12.36 34.69 4.07
N THR A 252 -11.11 34.22 3.89
CA THR A 252 -10.80 33.07 3.02
C THR A 252 -10.77 31.77 3.82
N ARG A 253 -10.97 30.64 3.11
CA ARG A 253 -10.83 29.29 3.69
C ARG A 253 -9.46 29.12 4.33
N ARG A 254 -8.39 29.53 3.66
CA ARG A 254 -7.04 29.48 4.16
C ARG A 254 -6.90 30.26 5.47
N HIS A 255 -7.36 31.52 5.49
CA HIS A 255 -7.32 32.36 6.68
C HIS A 255 -8.04 31.68 7.87
N ILE A 256 -9.25 31.14 7.64
CA ILE A 256 -10.03 30.47 8.70
C ILE A 256 -9.25 29.24 9.22
N LEU A 257 -8.69 28.43 8.33
CA LEU A 257 -8.05 27.19 8.69
C LEU A 257 -6.70 27.38 9.40
N TYR A 258 -5.92 28.41 9.03
CA TYR A 258 -4.53 28.50 9.45
C TYR A 258 -4.20 29.77 10.27
N GLU A 259 -4.97 30.84 10.16
CA GLU A 259 -4.53 32.15 10.62
C GLU A 259 -5.57 32.88 11.50
N CYS A 260 -6.85 32.52 11.40
CA CYS A 260 -7.91 33.29 12.03
C CYS A 260 -7.94 33.13 13.55
N LYS A 261 -7.77 34.22 14.28
CA LYS A 261 -7.76 34.25 15.76
C LYS A 261 -9.08 33.82 16.40
N ARG A 262 -10.20 33.86 15.68
CA ARG A 262 -11.51 33.40 16.20
C ARG A 262 -11.51 31.92 16.53
N PHE A 263 -10.61 31.14 15.92
CA PHE A 263 -10.52 29.69 16.04
C PHE A 263 -9.22 29.22 16.71
N ASN A 264 -8.66 30.05 17.57
CA ASN A 264 -7.29 29.94 18.15
C ASN A 264 -7.03 28.70 19.02
N GLY A 265 -8.02 27.94 19.44
CA GLY A 265 -7.81 26.81 20.36
C GLY A 265 -7.05 25.61 19.75
N TYR A 266 -6.73 25.63 18.45
CA TYR A 266 -6.20 24.45 17.71
C TYR A 266 -4.96 24.72 16.86
N TRP A 267 -4.29 25.85 17.05
CA TRP A 267 -3.13 26.28 16.25
C TRP A 267 -1.92 25.36 16.32
N ASN A 268 -1.78 24.55 17.36
CA ASN A 268 -0.65 23.63 17.54
C ASN A 268 -0.84 22.29 16.81
N LEU A 269 -1.98 22.06 16.15
CA LEU A 269 -2.20 20.88 15.35
C LEU A 269 -1.70 21.16 13.93
N ARG A 270 -0.72 20.39 13.46
CA ARG A 270 -0.35 20.37 12.04
C ARG A 270 -1.60 20.01 11.24
N ARG A 271 -2.11 20.97 10.45
CA ARG A 271 -3.33 20.81 9.65
C ARG A 271 -3.04 20.27 8.25
N ASP A 272 -1.87 19.71 8.05
CA ASP A 272 -1.34 19.13 6.83
C ASP A 272 -1.98 17.78 6.45
N THR A 273 -2.84 17.23 7.31
CA THR A 273 -3.51 15.96 7.05
C THR A 273 -5.02 16.10 7.07
N LEU A 274 -5.71 15.26 6.29
CA LEU A 274 -7.18 15.16 6.32
C LEU A 274 -7.72 14.98 7.73
N LYS A 275 -7.03 14.22 8.57
CA LYS A 275 -7.43 14.00 9.97
C LYS A 275 -7.46 15.32 10.75
N HIS A 276 -6.45 16.15 10.61
CA HIS A 276 -6.38 17.45 11.29
C HIS A 276 -7.45 18.42 10.79
N PHE A 277 -7.71 18.42 9.49
CA PHE A 277 -8.79 19.18 8.88
C PHE A 277 -10.17 18.79 9.47
N VAL A 278 -10.46 17.48 9.55
CA VAL A 278 -11.70 16.98 10.16
C VAL A 278 -11.78 17.35 11.62
N MET A 279 -10.70 17.20 12.39
CA MET A 279 -10.67 17.60 13.81
C MET A 279 -10.92 19.10 14.00
N PHE A 280 -10.37 19.94 13.10
CA PHE A 280 -10.67 21.37 13.10
C PHE A 280 -12.16 21.63 12.90
N LEU A 281 -12.80 20.97 11.92
CA LEU A 281 -14.24 21.13 11.66
C LEU A 281 -15.10 20.64 12.83
N ILE A 282 -14.74 19.53 13.48
CA ILE A 282 -15.43 19.03 14.66
C ILE A 282 -15.39 20.06 15.80
N ALA A 283 -14.23 20.68 15.99
CA ALA A 283 -14.04 21.65 17.04
C ALA A 283 -14.65 23.04 16.74
N ASN A 284 -14.87 23.34 15.46
CA ASN A 284 -15.32 24.65 14.98
C ASN A 284 -16.46 24.49 13.97
N LEU A 285 -17.56 23.85 14.38
CA LEU A 285 -18.71 23.58 13.51
C LEU A 285 -19.31 24.84 12.87
N ASN A 286 -19.19 25.98 13.53
CA ASN A 286 -19.67 27.27 13.06
C ASN A 286 -18.75 27.95 12.02
N ALA A 287 -17.53 27.44 11.79
CA ALA A 287 -16.55 28.08 10.91
C ALA A 287 -17.03 28.15 9.46
N PHE A 288 -17.83 27.19 9.00
CA PHE A 288 -18.29 27.04 7.61
C PHE A 288 -19.79 26.74 7.52
N THR A 289 -20.56 27.18 8.49
CA THR A 289 -22.03 27.05 8.49
C THR A 289 -22.68 28.35 8.03
N PHE A 290 -23.88 28.26 7.48
CA PHE A 290 -24.75 29.41 7.39
C PHE A 290 -25.21 29.72 8.81
N ASN A 291 -24.62 30.75 9.42
CA ASN A 291 -25.20 31.29 10.65
C ASN A 291 -26.38 32.16 10.21
N ASP A 292 -27.59 31.67 10.45
CA ASP A 292 -28.76 32.51 10.51
C ASP A 292 -28.59 33.39 11.78
N ASN A 293 -28.05 34.60 11.60
CA ASN A 293 -28.13 35.67 12.59
C ASN A 293 -29.40 36.46 12.30
#